data_32404398d570ff43edc8090fd8781445
#
_entry.id   32404398d570ff43edc8090fd8781445
#
_cell.length_a   1.000
_cell.length_b   1.000
_cell.length_c   1.000
_cell.angle_alpha   90.00
_cell.angle_beta   90.00
_cell.angle_gamma   90.00
#
_symmetry.space_group_name_H-M   'P 1'
#
loop_
_entity.id
_entity.type
_entity.pdbx_description
1 polymer ?
#
loop_
_entity_poly.entity_id
_entity_poly.type
_entity_poly.pdbx_seq_one_letter_code
_entity_poly.pdbx_strand_id
1 'polypeptide(L)'
;MDNNDQKGKGSDNGCCSAANGISRRDATRIISTVTAGACSGLSAPSIFGAKSLNFDAIHYATLSEVSELLGSREISSVELTEAQLARIDAVDAELHSYALVTAELALAQARQADREIAAGNRRGPLHGIPIAVKDLCYTQGVPTEGGLKVYENFLPPFDATVMTKLYEAGAVLLGKLNMTEGAMVGYHRDFEIPVNPWGANLFAGVSSSGSGVATAAGLCYASLGSDTGGSIRLPAMANGIVGMKPTYGRVSRYGVMPLAESLDHIGPMTRSVRDAAAVFQAIAGRDVNDPTSLSDEVPNILSRLDGDISSLRIGVDESFLRLGSPEGLVMAIQKVINTLQSIGATLVEVKMPGEFSQQLRDTWVTICSYEAHKAHAATYPSRANEYGEYFREFLHSGSEVSDSDYNAAGRERRRLNRIFENELSKVDAVVCPSGGVPFEIAPGAQYGGMDAISPVLSSMLPHNSMPADFAGTPTLTLPCGFSDEGVPYSVQLMGPRLGEEGICRLGYAYEQTMDWQTRHPAV
;
A
#
# COMPACT_ATOMS: atom_id res chain seq x y z
N MET A 1 -43.21 -58.55 -14.23
CA MET A 1 -43.79 -58.92 -12.92
C MET A 1 -43.64 -57.64 -12.11
N ASP A 2 -44.59 -56.81 -12.27
CA ASP A 2 -45.71 -56.44 -11.38
C ASP A 2 -45.26 -55.50 -10.28
N ASN A 3 -45.61 -54.23 -10.47
CA ASN A 3 -46.78 -53.50 -9.94
C ASN A 3 -46.65 -53.17 -8.44
N ASN A 4 -46.85 -52.01 -7.94
CA ASN A 4 -47.94 -51.05 -8.07
C ASN A 4 -47.65 -49.76 -7.28
N ASP A 5 -47.99 -48.66 -7.90
CA ASP A 5 -48.77 -47.49 -7.44
C ASP A 5 -49.23 -47.43 -5.95
N GLN A 6 -49.05 -46.27 -5.33
CA GLN A 6 -50.18 -45.45 -4.93
C GLN A 6 -49.85 -44.01 -4.50
N LYS A 7 -50.71 -43.12 -4.99
CA LYS A 7 -50.84 -41.68 -4.77
C LYS A 7 -51.18 -41.33 -3.30
N GLY A 8 -50.76 -40.17 -2.86
CA GLY A 8 -51.31 -39.43 -1.72
C GLY A 8 -51.10 -37.92 -1.86
N LYS A 9 -52.20 -37.21 -2.04
CA LYS A 9 -52.35 -35.76 -2.27
C LYS A 9 -52.20 -34.93 -0.98
N GLY A 10 -51.78 -33.63 -1.21
CA GLY A 10 -52.24 -32.46 -0.48
C GLY A 10 -51.26 -31.98 0.58
N SER A 11 -50.96 -30.76 0.75
CA SER A 11 -51.62 -29.48 0.47
C SER A 11 -50.61 -28.32 0.57
N ASP A 12 -50.87 -27.27 -0.15
CA ASP A 12 -50.25 -25.94 -0.11
C ASP A 12 -50.00 -25.43 1.29
N ASN A 13 -48.84 -24.73 1.45
CA ASN A 13 -48.88 -23.39 2.02
C ASN A 13 -47.56 -22.68 1.69
N GLY A 14 -47.65 -21.67 0.83
CA GLY A 14 -46.59 -20.72 0.53
C GLY A 14 -46.33 -19.81 1.72
N CYS A 15 -45.07 -19.43 1.85
CA CYS A 15 -44.69 -18.23 2.58
C CYS A 15 -43.47 -17.60 1.89
N CYS A 16 -43.73 -16.69 0.97
CA CYS A 16 -42.77 -15.70 0.52
C CYS A 16 -42.49 -14.76 1.71
N SER A 17 -41.30 -14.76 2.26
CA SER A 17 -40.85 -13.67 3.09
C SER A 17 -40.02 -12.74 2.25
N ALA A 18 -40.57 -11.57 1.99
CA ALA A 18 -39.93 -10.44 1.35
C ALA A 18 -38.72 -9.96 2.16
N ALA A 19 -37.60 -9.74 1.48
CA ALA A 19 -36.48 -8.97 1.99
C ALA A 19 -36.95 -7.52 2.19
N ASN A 20 -37.07 -7.08 3.42
CA ASN A 20 -37.32 -5.68 3.75
C ASN A 20 -36.01 -4.90 3.65
N GLY A 21 -35.78 -4.23 2.54
CA GLY A 21 -34.78 -3.18 2.42
C GLY A 21 -35.17 -2.01 3.32
N ILE A 22 -34.25 -1.57 4.15
CA ILE A 22 -34.41 -0.36 4.99
C ILE A 22 -34.49 0.85 4.07
N SER A 23 -35.59 1.60 4.15
CA SER A 23 -35.80 2.75 3.29
C SER A 23 -34.99 3.96 3.78
N ARG A 24 -34.55 4.83 2.85
CA ARG A 24 -33.83 6.10 3.11
C ARG A 24 -34.49 7.01 4.16
N ARG A 25 -35.73 6.79 4.54
CA ARG A 25 -36.49 7.58 5.54
C ARG A 25 -36.25 7.13 6.97
N ASP A 26 -35.78 5.91 7.21
CA ASP A 26 -35.58 5.36 8.55
C ASP A 26 -34.19 5.75 9.11
N ALA A 27 -33.21 5.92 8.25
CA ALA A 27 -31.88 6.41 8.65
C ALA A 27 -31.88 7.86 9.14
N THR A 28 -32.84 8.70 8.66
CA THR A 28 -32.95 10.13 9.03
C THR A 28 -33.66 10.35 10.35
N ARG A 29 -34.37 9.36 10.91
CA ARG A 29 -35.15 9.49 12.16
C ARG A 29 -34.38 9.19 13.43
N ILE A 30 -33.19 8.57 13.35
CA ILE A 30 -32.37 8.23 14.53
C ILE A 30 -31.51 9.42 15.00
N ILE A 31 -31.34 10.46 14.16
CA ILE A 31 -30.45 11.59 14.42
C ILE A 31 -31.12 12.76 15.21
N SER A 32 -32.42 12.69 15.52
CA SER A 32 -33.16 13.88 15.99
C SER A 32 -33.47 13.95 17.50
N THR A 33 -32.92 13.09 18.35
CA THR A 33 -33.24 13.14 19.79
C THR A 33 -32.04 12.85 20.69
N VAL A 34 -31.08 13.78 20.76
CA VAL A 34 -30.27 14.00 21.97
C VAL A 34 -29.96 15.49 22.10
N THR A 35 -30.80 16.22 22.85
CA THR A 35 -30.47 17.56 23.35
C THR A 35 -30.44 17.55 24.88
N ALA A 36 -29.31 18.00 25.40
CA ALA A 36 -29.09 18.64 26.70
C ALA A 36 -29.20 17.80 27.99
N GLY A 37 -28.07 17.45 28.55
CA GLY A 37 -27.87 17.23 29.98
C GLY A 37 -26.47 17.76 30.36
N ALA A 38 -26.43 18.94 30.97
CA ALA A 38 -25.21 19.56 31.45
C ALA A 38 -24.71 18.85 32.72
N CYS A 39 -23.47 18.32 32.69
CA CYS A 39 -22.67 18.04 33.88
C CYS A 39 -21.26 18.59 33.67
N SER A 40 -20.92 19.57 34.49
CA SER A 40 -19.62 20.22 34.58
C SER A 40 -18.54 19.25 35.13
N GLY A 41 -17.57 18.88 34.31
CA GLY A 41 -16.37 18.19 34.72
C GLY A 41 -15.20 18.63 33.82
N LEU A 42 -14.13 19.08 34.42
CA LEU A 42 -12.91 19.63 33.82
C LEU A 42 -12.38 18.75 32.68
N SER A 43 -12.51 19.23 31.46
CA SER A 43 -11.90 18.64 30.27
C SER A 43 -10.57 19.33 29.97
N ALA A 44 -9.52 18.54 29.79
CA ALA A 44 -8.29 18.98 29.15
C ALA A 44 -8.60 19.45 27.72
N PRO A 45 -7.90 20.47 27.17
CA PRO A 45 -8.18 20.95 25.83
C PRO A 45 -7.81 19.88 24.79
N SER A 46 -8.80 19.37 24.07
CA SER A 46 -8.58 18.62 22.84
C SER A 46 -8.05 19.58 21.77
N ILE A 47 -6.83 19.34 21.30
CA ILE A 47 -6.13 20.16 20.30
C ILE A 47 -6.71 19.98 18.88
N PHE A 48 -7.70 19.12 18.71
CA PHE A 48 -8.37 18.92 17.42
C PHE A 48 -9.76 19.56 17.46
N GLY A 49 -9.95 20.61 16.65
CA GLY A 49 -11.30 21.09 16.33
C GLY A 49 -12.10 19.94 15.70
N ALA A 50 -13.22 19.58 16.33
CA ALA A 50 -14.15 18.59 15.80
C ALA A 50 -14.65 19.05 14.42
N LYS A 51 -14.01 18.60 13.33
CA LYS A 51 -14.64 18.57 12.01
C LYS A 51 -15.79 17.58 12.13
N SER A 52 -17.02 18.01 11.88
CA SER A 52 -18.15 17.09 11.73
C SER A 52 -17.82 16.18 10.54
N LEU A 53 -17.55 14.90 10.80
CA LEU A 53 -17.35 13.91 9.74
C LEU A 53 -18.61 13.85 8.89
N ASN A 54 -18.42 14.00 7.58
CA ASN A 54 -19.49 13.81 6.62
C ASN A 54 -19.67 12.30 6.40
N PHE A 55 -20.69 11.70 6.95
CA PHE A 55 -20.97 10.26 6.81
C PHE A 55 -21.19 9.83 5.35
N ASP A 56 -21.62 10.73 4.46
CA ASP A 56 -21.75 10.44 3.03
C ASP A 56 -20.37 10.26 2.35
N ALA A 57 -19.30 10.73 3.00
CA ALA A 57 -17.91 10.61 2.53
C ALA A 57 -17.01 9.86 3.52
N ILE A 58 -17.58 9.04 4.40
CA ILE A 58 -16.82 8.32 5.44
C ILE A 58 -15.69 7.45 4.85
N HIS A 59 -15.86 6.96 3.62
CA HIS A 59 -14.87 6.16 2.89
C HIS A 59 -13.55 6.94 2.62
N TYR A 60 -13.55 8.28 2.70
CA TYR A 60 -12.35 9.11 2.61
C TYR A 60 -11.79 9.54 3.98
N ALA A 61 -12.48 9.26 5.07
CA ALA A 61 -11.92 9.49 6.40
C ALA A 61 -10.60 8.70 6.57
N THR A 62 -9.72 9.20 7.42
CA THR A 62 -8.49 8.48 7.77
C THR A 62 -8.81 7.25 8.63
N LEU A 63 -7.92 6.27 8.64
CA LEU A 63 -8.01 5.12 9.55
C LEU A 63 -8.11 5.59 11.00
N SER A 64 -7.32 6.61 11.36
CA SER A 64 -7.30 7.18 12.72
C SER A 64 -8.65 7.76 13.10
N GLU A 65 -9.30 8.53 12.22
CA GLU A 65 -10.64 9.11 12.46
C GLU A 65 -11.70 8.02 12.67
N VAL A 66 -11.80 7.03 11.77
CA VAL A 66 -12.78 5.95 11.94
C VAL A 66 -12.45 5.05 13.14
N SER A 67 -11.18 4.92 13.50
CA SER A 67 -10.73 4.20 14.69
C SER A 67 -11.24 4.87 15.98
N GLU A 68 -11.29 6.21 16.03
CA GLU A 68 -11.87 6.97 17.14
C GLU A 68 -13.39 6.76 17.23
N LEU A 69 -14.10 6.80 16.09
CA LEU A 69 -15.54 6.55 16.03
C LEU A 69 -15.92 5.13 16.50
N LEU A 70 -15.12 4.11 16.09
CA LEU A 70 -15.29 2.75 16.59
C LEU A 70 -15.02 2.66 18.10
N GLY A 71 -14.00 3.37 18.60
CA GLY A 71 -13.66 3.42 20.02
C GLY A 71 -14.73 4.08 20.87
N SER A 72 -15.35 5.16 20.40
CA SER A 72 -16.47 5.85 21.04
C SER A 72 -17.82 5.15 20.82
N ARG A 73 -17.87 4.15 19.91
CA ARG A 73 -19.07 3.43 19.47
C ARG A 73 -20.10 4.34 18.77
N GLU A 74 -19.62 5.38 18.10
CA GLU A 74 -20.45 6.22 17.24
C GLU A 74 -20.77 5.53 15.92
N ILE A 75 -19.93 4.57 15.52
CA ILE A 75 -20.14 3.65 14.40
C ILE A 75 -19.68 2.24 14.81
N SER A 76 -20.33 1.21 14.28
CA SER A 76 -19.90 -0.17 14.42
C SER A 76 -18.95 -0.58 13.28
N SER A 77 -18.13 -1.61 13.51
CA SER A 77 -17.29 -2.22 12.47
C SER A 77 -18.12 -2.82 11.34
N VAL A 78 -19.31 -3.35 11.65
CA VAL A 78 -20.25 -3.86 10.64
C VAL A 78 -20.72 -2.74 9.74
N GLU A 79 -21.23 -1.61 10.29
CA GLU A 79 -21.68 -0.47 9.48
C GLU A 79 -20.55 0.09 8.61
N LEU A 80 -19.34 0.19 9.16
CA LEU A 80 -18.18 0.66 8.43
C LEU A 80 -17.79 -0.30 7.28
N THR A 81 -17.86 -1.60 7.54
CA THR A 81 -17.54 -2.64 6.53
C THR A 81 -18.60 -2.68 5.44
N GLU A 82 -19.89 -2.58 5.79
CA GLU A 82 -20.99 -2.50 4.82
C GLU A 82 -20.87 -1.26 3.92
N ALA A 83 -20.51 -0.11 4.49
CA ALA A 83 -20.27 1.11 3.72
C ALA A 83 -19.11 0.95 2.71
N GLN A 84 -18.01 0.30 3.13
CA GLN A 84 -16.88 0.03 2.24
C GLN A 84 -17.22 -0.98 1.14
N LEU A 85 -17.93 -2.05 1.46
CA LEU A 85 -18.37 -3.04 0.46
C LEU A 85 -19.33 -2.41 -0.57
N ALA A 86 -20.25 -1.55 -0.12
CA ALA A 86 -21.14 -0.82 -1.01
C ALA A 86 -20.38 0.16 -1.92
N ARG A 87 -19.31 0.81 -1.40
CA ARG A 87 -18.44 1.67 -2.21
C ARG A 87 -17.66 0.87 -3.24
N ILE A 88 -17.13 -0.31 -2.89
CA ILE A 88 -16.44 -1.21 -3.82
C ILE A 88 -17.39 -1.62 -4.95
N ASP A 89 -18.60 -2.07 -4.62
CA ASP A 89 -19.62 -2.48 -5.61
C ASP A 89 -19.99 -1.35 -6.58
N ALA A 90 -20.02 -0.11 -6.08
CA ALA A 90 -20.39 1.06 -6.88
C ALA A 90 -19.28 1.54 -7.84
N VAL A 91 -18.01 1.31 -7.52
CA VAL A 91 -16.89 2.04 -8.16
C VAL A 91 -15.84 1.09 -8.76
N ASP A 92 -15.58 -0.07 -8.14
CA ASP A 92 -14.43 -0.89 -8.53
C ASP A 92 -14.59 -1.62 -9.87
N ALA A 93 -15.83 -1.74 -10.36
CA ALA A 93 -16.10 -2.26 -11.72
C ALA A 93 -15.43 -1.43 -12.84
N GLU A 94 -15.14 -0.15 -12.57
CA GLU A 94 -14.44 0.74 -13.50
C GLU A 94 -12.95 0.89 -13.14
N LEU A 95 -12.57 0.63 -11.88
CA LEU A 95 -11.21 0.82 -11.39
C LEU A 95 -10.37 -0.46 -11.38
N HIS A 96 -10.99 -1.63 -11.34
CA HIS A 96 -10.33 -2.94 -11.35
C HIS A 96 -9.25 -3.09 -10.27
N SER A 97 -9.44 -2.45 -9.11
CA SER A 97 -8.44 -2.46 -8.05
C SER A 97 -8.44 -3.75 -7.22
N TYR A 98 -9.58 -4.46 -7.15
CA TYR A 98 -9.70 -5.75 -6.46
C TYR A 98 -9.56 -6.92 -7.42
N ALA A 99 -8.70 -7.88 -7.09
CA ALA A 99 -8.67 -9.21 -7.69
C ALA A 99 -9.79 -10.10 -7.11
N LEU A 100 -10.06 -9.92 -5.80
CA LEU A 100 -11.12 -10.68 -5.09
C LEU A 100 -11.63 -9.88 -3.90
N VAL A 101 -12.96 -9.74 -3.78
CA VAL A 101 -13.63 -9.17 -2.60
C VAL A 101 -14.08 -10.31 -1.67
N THR A 102 -13.75 -10.23 -0.38
CA THR A 102 -14.05 -11.25 0.64
C THR A 102 -15.20 -10.82 1.56
N ALA A 103 -16.34 -10.44 1.01
CA ALA A 103 -17.45 -9.79 1.74
C ALA A 103 -17.95 -10.58 2.95
N GLU A 104 -18.17 -11.89 2.81
CA GLU A 104 -18.65 -12.73 3.92
C GLU A 104 -17.64 -12.82 5.06
N LEU A 105 -16.34 -12.99 4.74
CA LEU A 105 -15.25 -12.99 5.70
C LEU A 105 -15.15 -11.64 6.40
N ALA A 106 -15.18 -10.54 5.65
CA ALA A 106 -15.11 -9.19 6.19
C ALA A 106 -16.24 -8.92 7.20
N LEU A 107 -17.49 -9.24 6.84
CA LEU A 107 -18.62 -9.07 7.74
C LEU A 107 -18.56 -10.00 8.96
N ALA A 108 -18.00 -11.20 8.83
CA ALA A 108 -17.80 -12.10 9.98
C ALA A 108 -16.76 -11.52 10.96
N GLN A 109 -15.65 -11.00 10.44
CA GLN A 109 -14.60 -10.33 11.23
C GLN A 109 -15.13 -9.03 11.88
N ALA A 110 -15.89 -8.22 11.15
CA ALA A 110 -16.51 -7.00 11.66
C ALA A 110 -17.45 -7.29 12.84
N ARG A 111 -18.32 -8.28 12.71
CA ARG A 111 -19.19 -8.74 13.83
C ARG A 111 -18.40 -9.22 15.04
N GLN A 112 -17.23 -9.83 14.82
CA GLN A 112 -16.36 -10.23 15.93
C GLN A 112 -15.74 -8.99 16.59
N ALA A 113 -15.23 -8.05 15.80
CA ALA A 113 -14.67 -6.80 16.31
C ALA A 113 -15.69 -6.02 17.15
N ASP A 114 -16.93 -5.89 16.69
CA ASP A 114 -18.00 -5.22 17.44
C ASP A 114 -18.27 -5.89 18.81
N ARG A 115 -18.32 -7.22 18.86
CA ARG A 115 -18.48 -7.94 20.15
C ARG A 115 -17.32 -7.66 21.10
N GLU A 116 -16.08 -7.68 20.59
CA GLU A 116 -14.89 -7.44 21.42
C GLU A 116 -14.79 -5.99 21.90
N ILE A 117 -15.08 -5.02 21.04
CA ILE A 117 -15.11 -3.59 21.38
C ILE A 117 -16.20 -3.32 22.42
N ALA A 118 -17.40 -3.90 22.24
CA ALA A 118 -18.50 -3.79 23.18
C ALA A 118 -18.18 -4.36 24.56
N ALA A 119 -17.37 -5.44 24.61
CA ALA A 119 -16.86 -6.05 25.84
C ALA A 119 -15.68 -5.29 26.48
N GLY A 120 -15.20 -4.20 25.87
CA GLY A 120 -14.05 -3.42 26.35
C GLY A 120 -12.68 -3.99 25.96
N ASN A 121 -12.64 -4.99 25.09
CA ASN A 121 -11.43 -5.69 24.65
C ASN A 121 -10.87 -5.10 23.34
N ARG A 122 -10.76 -3.77 23.24
CA ARG A 122 -10.20 -3.13 22.07
C ARG A 122 -8.70 -3.42 21.94
N ARG A 123 -8.25 -3.95 20.77
CA ARG A 123 -6.88 -4.42 20.53
C ARG A 123 -5.92 -3.29 20.12
N GLY A 124 -6.43 -2.18 19.56
CA GLY A 124 -5.59 -1.07 19.08
C GLY A 124 -6.27 -0.28 17.97
N PRO A 125 -5.50 0.55 17.23
CA PRO A 125 -6.05 1.45 16.21
C PRO A 125 -6.65 0.74 14.99
N LEU A 126 -6.21 -0.48 14.69
CA LEU A 126 -6.72 -1.24 13.52
C LEU A 126 -7.95 -2.10 13.85
N HIS A 127 -8.38 -2.17 15.12
CA HIS A 127 -9.44 -3.07 15.53
C HIS A 127 -10.80 -2.66 14.94
N GLY A 128 -11.34 -3.53 14.09
CA GLY A 128 -12.58 -3.32 13.35
C GLY A 128 -12.45 -2.48 12.08
N ILE A 129 -11.23 -2.15 11.66
CA ILE A 129 -10.98 -1.32 10.48
C ILE A 129 -10.93 -2.16 9.19
N PRO A 130 -11.73 -1.82 8.16
CA PRO A 130 -11.69 -2.45 6.86
C PRO A 130 -10.41 -2.09 6.07
N ILE A 131 -9.60 -3.10 5.77
CA ILE A 131 -8.35 -3.00 5.01
C ILE A 131 -8.34 -4.01 3.86
N ALA A 132 -7.40 -3.85 2.93
CA ALA A 132 -7.18 -4.82 1.87
C ALA A 132 -5.67 -5.10 1.70
N VAL A 133 -5.31 -6.19 1.04
CA VAL A 133 -3.90 -6.58 0.87
C VAL A 133 -3.61 -6.95 -0.57
N LYS A 134 -2.42 -6.61 -1.04
CA LYS A 134 -1.92 -7.04 -2.36
C LYS A 134 -2.01 -8.55 -2.51
N ASP A 135 -2.40 -9.01 -3.68
CA ASP A 135 -2.72 -10.41 -3.95
C ASP A 135 -1.51 -11.38 -3.99
N LEU A 136 -0.43 -11.02 -3.35
CA LEU A 136 0.73 -11.90 -3.10
C LEU A 136 0.86 -12.33 -1.63
N CYS A 137 0.07 -11.74 -0.71
CA CYS A 137 0.06 -12.13 0.69
C CYS A 137 -0.79 -13.39 0.86
N TYR A 138 -0.19 -14.51 1.24
CA TYR A 138 -0.91 -15.74 1.52
C TYR A 138 -1.99 -15.51 2.57
N THR A 139 -3.21 -15.91 2.23
CA THR A 139 -4.38 -15.78 3.08
C THR A 139 -5.06 -17.14 3.10
N GLN A 140 -5.01 -17.84 4.22
CA GLN A 140 -5.52 -19.19 4.33
C GLN A 140 -7.01 -19.28 3.93
N GLY A 141 -7.32 -20.16 2.99
CA GLY A 141 -8.69 -20.35 2.50
C GLY A 141 -9.21 -19.25 1.55
N VAL A 142 -8.37 -18.29 1.18
CA VAL A 142 -8.69 -17.23 0.20
C VAL A 142 -7.75 -17.37 -1.00
N PRO A 143 -8.24 -17.42 -2.24
CA PRO A 143 -7.40 -17.44 -3.43
C PRO A 143 -6.34 -16.34 -3.40
N THR A 144 -5.10 -16.67 -3.74
CA THR A 144 -3.96 -15.77 -3.78
C THR A 144 -3.13 -16.10 -5.01
N GLU A 145 -3.22 -15.28 -6.05
CA GLU A 145 -2.74 -15.62 -7.40
C GLU A 145 -1.49 -14.84 -7.82
N GLY A 146 -1.22 -13.68 -7.19
CA GLY A 146 -0.05 -12.86 -7.51
C GLY A 146 -0.06 -12.25 -8.92
N GLY A 147 -1.25 -12.11 -9.55
CA GLY A 147 -1.38 -11.71 -10.95
C GLY A 147 -0.87 -12.78 -11.94
N LEU A 148 -0.69 -14.03 -11.50
CA LEU A 148 -0.05 -15.12 -12.22
C LEU A 148 -1.07 -16.20 -12.61
N LYS A 149 -1.31 -16.40 -13.90
CA LYS A 149 -2.19 -17.46 -14.40
C LYS A 149 -1.76 -18.85 -13.92
N VAL A 150 -0.47 -19.07 -13.76
CA VAL A 150 0.09 -20.34 -13.26
C VAL A 150 -0.35 -20.68 -11.83
N TYR A 151 -0.83 -19.68 -11.07
CA TYR A 151 -1.39 -19.84 -9.71
C TYR A 151 -2.90 -19.59 -9.65
N GLU A 152 -3.61 -19.68 -10.77
CA GLU A 152 -5.08 -19.54 -10.80
C GLU A 152 -5.74 -20.45 -9.77
N ASN A 153 -6.61 -19.88 -8.93
CA ASN A 153 -7.31 -20.53 -7.83
C ASN A 153 -6.39 -21.16 -6.76
N PHE A 154 -5.14 -20.69 -6.63
CA PHE A 154 -4.25 -21.19 -5.59
C PHE A 154 -4.77 -20.79 -4.20
N LEU A 155 -5.02 -21.80 -3.35
CA LEU A 155 -5.41 -21.63 -1.95
C LEU A 155 -4.19 -21.84 -1.06
N PRO A 156 -3.65 -20.80 -0.44
CA PRO A 156 -2.53 -20.93 0.49
C PRO A 156 -2.87 -21.87 1.66
N PRO A 157 -1.93 -22.74 2.08
CA PRO A 157 -2.15 -23.65 3.21
C PRO A 157 -2.06 -22.98 4.59
N PHE A 158 -1.58 -21.72 4.64
CA PHE A 158 -1.41 -20.93 5.86
C PHE A 158 -1.47 -19.42 5.53
N ASP A 159 -1.61 -18.59 6.56
CA ASP A 159 -1.55 -17.14 6.47
C ASP A 159 -0.10 -16.66 6.44
N ALA A 160 0.19 -15.67 5.60
CA ALA A 160 1.42 -14.90 5.72
C ALA A 160 1.52 -14.25 7.11
N THR A 161 2.73 -14.07 7.63
CA THR A 161 2.93 -13.44 8.95
C THR A 161 2.27 -12.06 9.03
N VAL A 162 2.30 -11.28 7.95
CA VAL A 162 1.61 -9.97 7.91
C VAL A 162 0.10 -10.12 8.05
N MET A 163 -0.52 -11.18 7.50
CA MET A 163 -1.94 -11.47 7.67
C MET A 163 -2.27 -11.88 9.10
N THR A 164 -1.48 -12.79 9.68
CA THR A 164 -1.63 -13.17 11.09
C THR A 164 -1.59 -11.94 12.01
N LYS A 165 -0.61 -11.06 11.83
CA LYS A 165 -0.47 -9.82 12.62
C LYS A 165 -1.62 -8.84 12.42
N LEU A 166 -2.15 -8.69 11.20
CA LEU A 166 -3.33 -7.88 10.94
C LEU A 166 -4.57 -8.44 11.65
N TYR A 167 -4.76 -9.77 11.62
CA TYR A 167 -5.86 -10.42 12.36
C TYR A 167 -5.69 -10.29 13.88
N GLU A 168 -4.47 -10.40 14.40
CA GLU A 168 -4.17 -10.15 15.81
C GLU A 168 -4.48 -8.71 16.22
N ALA A 169 -4.23 -7.74 15.34
CA ALA A 169 -4.62 -6.35 15.52
C ALA A 169 -6.13 -6.11 15.39
N GLY A 170 -6.89 -7.11 14.94
CA GLY A 170 -8.34 -7.03 14.76
C GLY A 170 -8.80 -6.34 13.49
N ALA A 171 -7.94 -6.21 12.49
CA ALA A 171 -8.30 -5.64 11.19
C ALA A 171 -9.31 -6.54 10.45
N VAL A 172 -10.14 -5.92 9.62
CA VAL A 172 -11.15 -6.59 8.78
C VAL A 172 -10.65 -6.66 7.35
N LEU A 173 -10.53 -7.85 6.78
CA LEU A 173 -10.05 -8.07 5.42
C LEU A 173 -11.18 -7.90 4.41
N LEU A 174 -11.15 -6.83 3.61
CA LEU A 174 -12.09 -6.59 2.50
C LEU A 174 -11.80 -7.46 1.28
N GLY A 175 -10.52 -7.79 1.04
CA GLY A 175 -10.15 -8.59 -0.13
C GLY A 175 -8.69 -8.51 -0.51
N LYS A 176 -8.42 -9.08 -1.69
CA LYS A 176 -7.12 -9.18 -2.35
C LYS A 176 -7.07 -8.14 -3.46
N LEU A 177 -6.00 -7.34 -3.51
CA LEU A 177 -5.85 -6.23 -4.44
C LEU A 177 -5.02 -6.63 -5.65
N ASN A 178 -5.50 -6.22 -6.80
CA ASN A 178 -4.90 -6.50 -8.10
C ASN A 178 -3.47 -5.96 -8.18
N MET A 179 -2.66 -6.61 -8.99
CA MET A 179 -1.24 -6.29 -9.09
C MET A 179 -0.69 -6.71 -10.46
N THR A 180 0.48 -6.20 -10.81
CA THR A 180 1.20 -6.68 -11.98
C THR A 180 1.66 -8.12 -11.78
N GLU A 181 1.81 -8.85 -12.87
CA GLU A 181 2.21 -10.25 -12.88
C GLU A 181 3.52 -10.49 -12.12
N GLY A 182 3.49 -11.39 -11.13
CA GLY A 182 4.66 -11.75 -10.34
C GLY A 182 5.37 -10.58 -9.66
N ALA A 183 4.63 -9.49 -9.37
CA ALA A 183 5.14 -8.25 -8.79
C ALA A 183 6.19 -7.51 -9.66
N MET A 184 6.22 -7.74 -10.98
CA MET A 184 7.13 -7.03 -11.90
C MET A 184 6.43 -5.81 -12.55
N VAL A 185 6.35 -5.65 -13.88
CA VAL A 185 5.80 -4.42 -14.50
C VAL A 185 4.58 -4.69 -15.38
N GLY A 186 4.54 -5.82 -16.08
CA GLY A 186 3.47 -6.18 -17.00
C GLY A 186 2.32 -6.93 -16.32
N TYR A 187 1.27 -7.20 -17.10
CA TYR A 187 0.12 -8.00 -16.69
C TYR A 187 -0.05 -9.21 -17.59
N HIS A 188 -0.54 -10.30 -17.03
CA HIS A 188 -1.08 -11.38 -17.85
C HIS A 188 -2.46 -10.96 -18.39
N ARG A 189 -2.80 -11.37 -19.63
CA ARG A 189 -4.03 -10.93 -20.33
C ARG A 189 -5.35 -11.36 -19.67
N ASP A 190 -5.30 -12.33 -18.77
CA ASP A 190 -6.45 -12.81 -18.01
C ASP A 190 -6.75 -11.96 -16.76
N PHE A 191 -5.91 -10.96 -16.46
CA PHE A 191 -6.09 -10.06 -15.31
C PHE A 191 -6.29 -8.62 -15.79
N GLU A 192 -7.21 -7.91 -15.15
CA GLU A 192 -7.49 -6.52 -15.49
C GLU A 192 -6.37 -5.60 -14.99
N ILE A 193 -6.10 -4.53 -15.73
CA ILE A 193 -5.16 -3.48 -15.33
C ILE A 193 -5.91 -2.46 -14.46
N PRO A 194 -5.49 -2.21 -13.20
CA PRO A 194 -6.09 -1.16 -12.37
C PRO A 194 -6.02 0.22 -13.04
N VAL A 195 -7.12 0.93 -13.02
CA VAL A 195 -7.27 2.25 -13.63
C VAL A 195 -6.97 3.33 -12.60
N ASN A 196 -6.11 4.29 -12.96
CA ASN A 196 -5.77 5.38 -12.08
C ASN A 196 -7.00 6.29 -11.85
N PRO A 197 -7.45 6.52 -10.60
CA PRO A 197 -8.66 7.28 -10.32
C PRO A 197 -8.53 8.79 -10.59
N TRP A 198 -7.31 9.31 -10.82
CA TRP A 198 -7.06 10.70 -11.22
C TRP A 198 -7.16 10.91 -12.74
N GLY A 199 -7.20 9.83 -13.52
CA GLY A 199 -7.33 9.87 -14.97
C GLY A 199 -7.15 8.51 -15.61
N ALA A 200 -8.10 8.05 -16.40
CA ALA A 200 -8.14 6.69 -16.94
C ALA A 200 -6.94 6.31 -17.83
N ASN A 201 -6.25 7.28 -18.41
CA ASN A 201 -5.05 7.04 -19.22
C ASN A 201 -3.75 7.20 -18.44
N LEU A 202 -3.84 7.56 -17.16
CA LEU A 202 -2.65 7.73 -16.32
C LEU A 202 -2.12 6.38 -15.81
N PHE A 203 -0.81 6.29 -15.75
CA PHE A 203 -0.14 5.16 -15.11
C PHE A 203 -0.58 5.01 -13.65
N ALA A 204 -1.08 3.84 -13.26
CA ALA A 204 -1.56 3.57 -11.90
C ALA A 204 -0.44 3.15 -10.92
N GLY A 205 0.81 3.13 -11.40
CA GLY A 205 1.95 2.59 -10.65
C GLY A 205 2.10 1.09 -10.79
N VAL A 206 3.27 0.59 -10.48
CA VAL A 206 3.63 -0.83 -10.43
C VAL A 206 4.46 -1.09 -9.18
N SER A 207 4.41 -2.26 -8.62
CA SER A 207 3.57 -3.43 -8.94
C SER A 207 2.31 -3.52 -8.07
N SER A 208 2.19 -2.71 -6.98
CA SER A 208 1.04 -2.64 -6.08
C SER A 208 -0.04 -1.68 -6.59
N SER A 209 -0.37 -1.78 -7.89
CA SER A 209 -1.28 -0.87 -8.57
C SER A 209 -2.68 -0.85 -7.96
N GLY A 210 -3.29 -2.01 -7.75
CA GLY A 210 -4.59 -2.11 -7.08
C GLY A 210 -4.56 -1.56 -5.66
N SER A 211 -3.45 -1.74 -4.91
CA SER A 211 -3.30 -1.15 -3.57
C SER A 211 -3.31 0.38 -3.62
N GLY A 212 -2.61 0.97 -4.61
CA GLY A 212 -2.61 2.42 -4.83
C GLY A 212 -4.00 2.94 -5.18
N VAL A 213 -4.63 2.34 -6.19
CA VAL A 213 -5.95 2.72 -6.70
C VAL A 213 -7.03 2.59 -5.61
N ALA A 214 -7.13 1.42 -4.96
CA ALA A 214 -8.13 1.19 -3.91
C ALA A 214 -8.01 2.18 -2.75
N THR A 215 -6.78 2.47 -2.31
CA THR A 215 -6.55 3.43 -1.22
C THR A 215 -6.92 4.85 -1.62
N ALA A 216 -6.55 5.29 -2.83
CA ALA A 216 -6.86 6.64 -3.33
C ALA A 216 -8.35 6.85 -3.58
N ALA A 217 -9.04 5.83 -4.11
CA ALA A 217 -10.48 5.87 -4.40
C ALA A 217 -11.37 5.68 -3.16
N GLY A 218 -10.79 5.49 -1.97
CA GLY A 218 -11.53 5.26 -0.72
C GLY A 218 -12.21 3.89 -0.66
N LEU A 219 -11.64 2.86 -1.29
CA LEU A 219 -12.16 1.49 -1.29
C LEU A 219 -11.62 0.64 -0.12
N CYS A 220 -10.70 1.19 0.64
CA CYS A 220 -10.21 0.68 1.92
C CYS A 220 -9.59 1.81 2.74
N TYR A 221 -9.44 1.63 4.04
CA TYR A 221 -8.78 2.63 4.91
C TYR A 221 -7.26 2.50 4.88
N ALA A 222 -6.76 1.32 4.62
CA ALA A 222 -5.35 1.04 4.41
C ALA A 222 -5.21 -0.18 3.49
N SER A 223 -4.10 -0.25 2.76
CA SER A 223 -3.71 -1.45 2.03
C SER A 223 -2.27 -1.84 2.32
N LEU A 224 -1.91 -3.11 2.04
CA LEU A 224 -0.52 -3.54 1.98
C LEU A 224 -0.06 -3.61 0.53
N GLY A 225 1.19 -3.18 0.31
CA GLY A 225 1.92 -3.37 -0.93
C GLY A 225 3.23 -4.11 -0.69
N SER A 226 3.93 -4.46 -1.77
CA SER A 226 5.32 -4.93 -1.75
C SER A 226 6.21 -4.01 -2.56
N ASP A 227 7.52 -3.97 -2.26
CA ASP A 227 8.47 -3.09 -2.91
C ASP A 227 9.81 -3.82 -3.11
N THR A 228 10.26 -3.92 -4.35
CA THR A 228 11.48 -4.59 -4.77
C THR A 228 12.40 -3.61 -5.52
N GLY A 229 11.81 -2.56 -6.10
CA GLY A 229 12.47 -1.49 -6.85
C GLY A 229 11.63 -0.21 -6.91
N GLY A 230 10.64 -0.08 -6.02
CA GLY A 230 9.72 1.06 -5.98
C GLY A 230 8.23 0.68 -5.88
N SER A 231 7.91 -0.61 -5.74
CA SER A 231 6.53 -1.08 -5.96
C SER A 231 5.50 -0.76 -4.85
N ILE A 232 5.87 -0.09 -3.76
CA ILE A 232 4.99 0.64 -2.85
C ILE A 232 4.97 2.12 -3.26
N ARG A 233 6.14 2.68 -3.50
CA ARG A 233 6.41 4.10 -3.70
C ARG A 233 5.87 4.62 -5.04
N LEU A 234 6.04 3.86 -6.11
CA LEU A 234 5.54 4.21 -7.44
C LEU A 234 4.00 4.26 -7.50
N PRO A 235 3.25 3.24 -6.98
CA PRO A 235 1.81 3.36 -6.89
C PRO A 235 1.35 4.45 -5.91
N ALA A 236 2.05 4.67 -4.80
CA ALA A 236 1.74 5.77 -3.89
C ALA A 236 1.91 7.13 -4.58
N MET A 237 2.99 7.31 -5.35
CA MET A 237 3.25 8.50 -6.17
C MET A 237 2.16 8.68 -7.23
N ALA A 238 1.83 7.62 -7.97
CA ALA A 238 0.90 7.68 -9.09
C ALA A 238 -0.54 7.97 -8.65
N ASN A 239 -0.91 7.59 -7.44
CA ASN A 239 -2.26 7.73 -6.91
C ASN A 239 -2.42 8.84 -5.84
N GLY A 240 -1.34 9.57 -5.52
CA GLY A 240 -1.39 10.68 -4.58
C GLY A 240 -1.71 10.25 -3.15
N ILE A 241 -1.12 9.16 -2.68
CA ILE A 241 -1.30 8.63 -1.33
C ILE A 241 0.03 8.49 -0.58
N VAL A 242 -0.02 8.11 0.69
CA VAL A 242 1.15 7.79 1.49
C VAL A 242 1.54 6.33 1.29
N GLY A 243 2.82 6.08 0.97
CA GLY A 243 3.38 4.74 0.86
C GLY A 243 4.67 4.61 1.68
N MET A 244 4.71 3.66 2.59
CA MET A 244 5.89 3.43 3.43
C MET A 244 6.54 2.10 3.08
N LYS A 245 7.80 2.14 2.62
CA LYS A 245 8.67 0.98 2.51
C LYS A 245 9.55 0.92 3.77
N PRO A 246 9.36 -0.05 4.66
CA PRO A 246 10.18 -0.17 5.87
C PRO A 246 11.63 -0.58 5.57
N THR A 247 12.47 -0.61 6.60
CA THR A 247 13.78 -1.26 6.57
C THR A 247 13.63 -2.75 6.22
N TYR A 248 14.55 -3.27 5.39
CA TYR A 248 14.57 -4.70 5.01
C TYR A 248 14.62 -5.60 6.25
N GLY A 249 13.71 -6.58 6.31
CA GLY A 249 13.55 -7.48 7.45
C GLY A 249 12.79 -6.90 8.65
N ARG A 250 12.32 -5.65 8.59
CA ARG A 250 11.48 -5.04 9.63
C ARG A 250 10.07 -5.63 9.65
N VAL A 251 9.56 -5.96 8.47
CA VAL A 251 8.30 -6.68 8.25
C VAL A 251 8.63 -8.03 7.62
N SER A 252 8.08 -9.09 8.16
CA SER A 252 8.28 -10.45 7.66
C SER A 252 7.72 -10.63 6.25
N ARG A 253 8.45 -11.38 5.43
CA ARG A 253 8.05 -11.82 4.09
C ARG A 253 7.60 -13.29 4.06
N TYR A 254 7.55 -13.95 5.22
CA TYR A 254 7.07 -15.34 5.28
C TYR A 254 5.62 -15.43 4.84
N GLY A 255 5.35 -16.31 3.85
CA GLY A 255 4.04 -16.45 3.22
C GLY A 255 3.69 -15.33 2.23
N VAL A 256 4.68 -14.61 1.72
CA VAL A 256 4.51 -13.65 0.63
C VAL A 256 5.15 -14.21 -0.63
N MET A 257 4.45 -14.18 -1.79
CA MET A 257 5.01 -14.61 -3.06
C MET A 257 6.22 -13.75 -3.42
N PRO A 258 7.41 -14.32 -3.63
CA PRO A 258 8.62 -13.54 -3.89
C PRO A 258 8.71 -13.09 -5.35
N LEU A 259 9.26 -11.89 -5.57
CA LEU A 259 9.87 -11.50 -6.84
C LEU A 259 11.39 -11.67 -6.75
N ALA A 260 12.03 -11.01 -5.77
CA ALA A 260 13.45 -11.13 -5.50
C ALA A 260 13.69 -11.07 -4.00
N GLU A 261 13.96 -12.21 -3.37
CA GLU A 261 14.02 -12.34 -1.91
C GLU A 261 15.00 -11.38 -1.24
N SER A 262 16.12 -11.05 -1.88
CA SER A 262 17.11 -10.15 -1.32
C SER A 262 16.71 -8.67 -1.41
N LEU A 263 15.63 -8.34 -2.13
CA LEU A 263 15.16 -6.97 -2.40
C LEU A 263 13.74 -6.71 -1.88
N ASP A 264 12.91 -7.74 -1.74
CA ASP A 264 11.49 -7.60 -1.43
C ASP A 264 11.24 -7.02 -0.03
N HIS A 265 10.31 -6.08 0.02
CA HIS A 265 9.79 -5.46 1.25
C HIS A 265 8.27 -5.51 1.23
N ILE A 266 7.65 -5.50 2.41
CA ILE A 266 6.20 -5.33 2.58
C ILE A 266 5.96 -4.08 3.42
N GLY A 267 4.96 -3.29 3.04
CA GLY A 267 4.64 -2.06 3.78
C GLY A 267 3.26 -1.50 3.50
N PRO A 268 2.83 -0.55 4.34
CA PRO A 268 1.52 0.06 4.25
C PRO A 268 1.41 1.12 3.16
N MET A 269 0.20 1.22 2.61
CA MET A 269 -0.25 2.28 1.72
C MET A 269 -1.55 2.85 2.30
N THR A 270 -1.58 4.16 2.57
CA THR A 270 -2.64 4.83 3.34
C THR A 270 -2.88 6.25 2.82
N ARG A 271 -3.87 6.95 3.36
CA ARG A 271 -4.12 8.36 3.02
C ARG A 271 -3.47 9.35 3.98
N SER A 272 -2.91 8.90 5.11
CA SER A 272 -2.19 9.75 6.05
C SER A 272 -0.92 9.09 6.58
N VAL A 273 0.04 9.89 7.02
CA VAL A 273 1.30 9.41 7.62
C VAL A 273 1.05 8.71 8.96
N ARG A 274 0.10 9.22 9.75
CA ARG A 274 -0.31 8.58 11.02
C ARG A 274 -0.85 7.18 10.79
N ASP A 275 -1.65 6.99 9.76
CA ASP A 275 -2.22 5.69 9.41
C ASP A 275 -1.16 4.71 8.91
N ALA A 276 -0.19 5.19 8.11
CA ALA A 276 0.96 4.39 7.67
C ALA A 276 1.78 3.90 8.88
N ALA A 277 2.02 4.78 9.86
CA ALA A 277 2.69 4.42 11.10
C ALA A 277 1.89 3.39 11.93
N ALA A 278 0.56 3.52 12.00
CA ALA A 278 -0.31 2.59 12.72
C ALA A 278 -0.28 1.18 12.10
N VAL A 279 -0.40 1.09 10.78
CA VAL A 279 -0.34 -0.19 10.07
C VAL A 279 1.07 -0.79 10.17
N PHE A 280 2.12 0.02 9.97
CA PHE A 280 3.50 -0.43 10.14
C PHE A 280 3.75 -1.05 11.52
N GLN A 281 3.37 -0.36 12.61
CA GLN A 281 3.53 -0.88 13.97
C GLN A 281 2.79 -2.21 14.19
N ALA A 282 1.64 -2.40 13.53
CA ALA A 282 0.89 -3.65 13.63
C ALA A 282 1.60 -4.82 12.95
N ILE A 283 2.23 -4.60 11.79
CA ILE A 283 2.81 -5.68 10.97
C ILE A 283 4.31 -5.90 11.20
N ALA A 284 5.02 -4.91 11.79
CA ALA A 284 6.47 -4.98 12.03
C ALA A 284 6.84 -5.93 13.19
N GLY A 285 8.13 -6.28 13.24
CA GLY A 285 8.75 -7.06 14.31
C GLY A 285 9.21 -8.44 13.89
N ARG A 286 9.98 -9.06 14.76
CA ARG A 286 10.65 -10.34 14.50
C ARG A 286 9.68 -11.47 14.15
N ASP A 287 10.07 -12.25 13.16
CA ASP A 287 9.44 -13.51 12.79
C ASP A 287 10.50 -14.62 12.70
N VAL A 288 10.26 -15.73 13.39
CA VAL A 288 11.18 -16.88 13.38
C VAL A 288 11.14 -17.66 12.06
N ASN A 289 10.07 -17.50 11.28
CA ASN A 289 9.89 -18.16 9.99
C ASN A 289 10.56 -17.40 8.84
N ASP A 290 10.90 -16.11 9.03
CA ASP A 290 11.67 -15.31 8.07
C ASP A 290 13.11 -15.14 8.57
N PRO A 291 14.10 -15.83 7.97
CA PRO A 291 15.49 -15.76 8.40
C PRO A 291 16.12 -14.37 8.25
N THR A 292 15.50 -13.49 7.47
CA THR A 292 15.96 -12.10 7.30
C THR A 292 15.32 -11.12 8.27
N SER A 293 14.35 -11.58 9.06
CA SER A 293 13.63 -10.76 10.03
C SER A 293 14.54 -10.20 11.11
N LEU A 294 14.45 -8.89 11.34
CA LEU A 294 15.26 -8.17 12.32
C LEU A 294 14.80 -8.44 13.75
N SER A 295 15.77 -8.49 14.67
CA SER A 295 15.51 -8.59 16.11
C SER A 295 15.42 -7.23 16.81
N ASP A 296 15.71 -6.16 16.10
CA ASP A 296 15.65 -4.79 16.63
C ASP A 296 14.22 -4.44 17.06
N GLU A 297 14.09 -3.75 18.18
CA GLU A 297 12.80 -3.32 18.71
C GLU A 297 12.06 -2.41 17.71
N VAL A 298 10.76 -2.62 17.56
CA VAL A 298 9.90 -1.76 16.73
C VAL A 298 9.60 -0.47 17.50
N PRO A 299 9.97 0.71 16.98
CA PRO A 299 9.72 1.96 17.69
C PRO A 299 8.21 2.24 17.79
N ASN A 300 7.80 2.83 18.91
CA ASN A 300 6.42 3.33 19.05
C ASN A 300 6.30 4.70 18.35
N ILE A 301 6.19 4.67 17.02
CA ILE A 301 6.15 5.87 16.18
C ILE A 301 4.94 6.73 16.51
N LEU A 302 3.75 6.13 16.72
CA LEU A 302 2.51 6.87 16.99
C LEU A 302 2.64 7.81 18.18
N SER A 303 3.38 7.42 19.23
CA SER A 303 3.61 8.25 20.40
C SER A 303 4.59 9.41 20.17
N ARG A 304 5.30 9.39 19.03
CA ARG A 304 6.30 10.40 18.64
C ARG A 304 5.82 11.35 17.55
N LEU A 305 4.59 11.17 17.06
CA LEU A 305 3.97 12.06 16.07
C LEU A 305 3.33 13.27 16.76
N ASP A 306 4.18 14.11 17.36
CA ASP A 306 3.83 15.32 18.09
C ASP A 306 3.99 16.61 17.26
N GLY A 307 4.58 16.49 16.06
CA GLY A 307 4.87 17.61 15.15
C GLY A 307 6.19 18.33 15.42
N ASP A 308 6.90 18.04 16.50
CA ASP A 308 8.23 18.60 16.77
C ASP A 308 9.32 17.89 15.95
N ILE A 309 9.94 18.63 15.04
CA ILE A 309 11.04 18.17 14.19
C ILE A 309 12.31 19.02 14.35
N SER A 310 12.39 19.84 15.39
CA SER A 310 13.49 20.78 15.61
C SER A 310 14.87 20.10 15.80
N SER A 311 14.86 18.82 16.20
CA SER A 311 16.07 18.00 16.32
C SER A 311 16.46 17.25 15.05
N LEU A 312 15.62 17.27 14.00
CA LEU A 312 15.79 16.46 12.80
C LEU A 312 16.52 17.22 11.69
N ARG A 313 17.36 16.48 10.98
CA ARG A 313 18.18 16.98 9.85
C ARG A 313 17.66 16.39 8.55
N ILE A 314 17.43 17.25 7.55
CA ILE A 314 17.05 16.83 6.20
C ILE A 314 18.19 17.07 5.22
N GLY A 315 18.53 16.04 4.47
CA GLY A 315 19.52 16.06 3.42
C GLY A 315 18.92 16.58 2.12
N VAL A 316 19.62 17.50 1.48
CA VAL A 316 19.22 18.08 0.19
C VAL A 316 20.39 17.98 -0.78
N ASP A 317 20.11 17.42 -1.98
CA ASP A 317 21.00 17.44 -3.14
C ASP A 317 20.22 18.00 -4.33
N GLU A 318 20.47 19.25 -4.67
CA GLU A 318 19.77 19.95 -5.76
C GLU A 318 19.98 19.27 -7.12
N SER A 319 21.15 18.69 -7.36
CA SER A 319 21.46 18.01 -8.62
C SER A 319 20.68 16.68 -8.73
N PHE A 320 20.56 15.95 -7.64
CA PHE A 320 19.79 14.71 -7.56
C PHE A 320 18.28 14.97 -7.67
N LEU A 321 17.79 16.02 -7.02
CA LEU A 321 16.40 16.45 -7.09
C LEU A 321 15.98 16.76 -8.54
N ARG A 322 16.83 17.42 -9.32
CA ARG A 322 16.55 17.81 -10.72
C ARG A 322 16.77 16.71 -11.74
N LEU A 323 17.49 15.64 -11.39
CA LEU A 323 17.87 14.60 -12.34
C LEU A 323 16.63 13.89 -12.90
N GLY A 324 16.28 14.16 -14.15
CA GLY A 324 15.12 13.61 -14.86
C GLY A 324 13.75 14.10 -14.36
N SER A 325 13.71 15.02 -13.41
CA SER A 325 12.47 15.53 -12.81
C SER A 325 11.88 16.70 -13.60
N PRO A 326 10.56 16.74 -13.86
CA PRO A 326 9.88 17.89 -14.41
C PRO A 326 9.96 19.09 -13.45
N GLU A 327 10.04 20.32 -14.00
CA GLU A 327 10.20 21.55 -13.19
C GLU A 327 9.06 21.74 -12.18
N GLY A 328 7.81 21.39 -12.52
CA GLY A 328 6.67 21.47 -11.60
C GLY A 328 6.85 20.60 -10.35
N LEU A 329 7.38 19.37 -10.51
CA LEU A 329 7.72 18.49 -9.39
C LEU A 329 8.87 19.05 -8.57
N VAL A 330 9.92 19.56 -9.22
CA VAL A 330 11.07 20.21 -8.54
C VAL A 330 10.59 21.36 -7.66
N MET A 331 9.74 22.23 -8.20
CA MET A 331 9.16 23.36 -7.45
C MET A 331 8.28 22.90 -6.28
N ALA A 332 7.50 21.84 -6.45
CA ALA A 332 6.68 21.29 -5.39
C ALA A 332 7.55 20.73 -4.25
N ILE A 333 8.61 19.98 -4.57
CA ILE A 333 9.53 19.43 -3.57
C ILE A 333 10.35 20.55 -2.89
N GLN A 334 10.73 21.61 -3.62
CA GLN A 334 11.38 22.77 -3.01
C GLN A 334 10.49 23.44 -1.95
N LYS A 335 9.16 23.48 -2.18
CA LYS A 335 8.21 23.96 -1.15
C LYS A 335 8.20 23.04 0.07
N VAL A 336 8.28 21.72 -0.10
CA VAL A 336 8.41 20.78 1.03
C VAL A 336 9.65 21.09 1.86
N ILE A 337 10.81 21.24 1.21
CA ILE A 337 12.09 21.55 1.88
C ILE A 337 11.97 22.85 2.67
N ASN A 338 11.45 23.92 2.04
CA ASN A 338 11.28 25.22 2.70
C ASN A 338 10.28 25.15 3.87
N THR A 339 9.20 24.39 3.73
CA THR A 339 8.22 24.17 4.79
C THR A 339 8.85 23.43 5.97
N LEU A 340 9.51 22.29 5.74
CA LEU A 340 10.19 21.53 6.79
C LEU A 340 11.23 22.37 7.53
N GLN A 341 12.00 23.19 6.81
CA GLN A 341 12.92 24.14 7.42
C GLN A 341 12.20 25.17 8.29
N SER A 342 11.10 25.74 7.79
CA SER A 342 10.36 26.80 8.50
C SER A 342 9.69 26.31 9.79
N ILE A 343 9.37 25.01 9.88
CA ILE A 343 8.80 24.37 11.08
C ILE A 343 9.86 23.69 11.96
N GLY A 344 11.15 23.87 11.67
CA GLY A 344 12.24 23.58 12.61
C GLY A 344 13.31 22.61 12.14
N ALA A 345 13.14 21.88 11.03
CA ALA A 345 14.19 20.96 10.55
C ALA A 345 15.45 21.70 10.09
N THR A 346 16.61 21.08 10.34
CA THR A 346 17.90 21.60 9.87
C THR A 346 18.25 21.06 8.49
N LEU A 347 18.59 21.93 7.53
CA LEU A 347 19.06 21.53 6.21
C LEU A 347 20.54 21.13 6.24
N VAL A 348 20.87 20.03 5.60
CA VAL A 348 22.23 19.52 5.41
C VAL A 348 22.45 19.23 3.94
N GLU A 349 23.53 19.73 3.37
CA GLU A 349 23.93 19.37 2.01
C GLU A 349 24.46 17.93 1.99
N VAL A 350 23.93 17.11 1.08
CA VAL A 350 24.35 15.73 0.83
C VAL A 350 24.63 15.56 -0.66
N LYS A 351 25.33 14.49 -1.03
CA LYS A 351 25.63 14.17 -2.44
C LYS A 351 25.18 12.75 -2.77
N MET A 352 23.98 12.64 -3.31
CA MET A 352 23.38 11.38 -3.70
C MET A 352 24.00 10.80 -4.99
N PRO A 353 24.12 9.47 -5.13
CA PRO A 353 24.85 8.84 -6.24
C PRO A 353 24.04 8.79 -7.55
N GLY A 354 23.49 9.92 -8.01
CA GLY A 354 22.70 10.01 -9.25
C GLY A 354 23.47 9.65 -10.52
N GLU A 355 24.79 9.87 -10.52
CA GLU A 355 25.71 9.51 -11.60
C GLU A 355 25.78 7.99 -11.88
N PHE A 356 25.37 7.16 -10.94
CA PHE A 356 25.37 5.69 -11.09
C PHE A 356 24.02 5.11 -11.54
N SER A 357 23.10 5.92 -12.04
CA SER A 357 21.73 5.49 -12.40
C SER A 357 21.69 4.28 -13.32
N GLN A 358 22.53 4.24 -14.36
CA GLN A 358 22.60 3.11 -15.30
C GLN A 358 23.16 1.86 -14.62
N GLN A 359 24.27 1.97 -13.90
CA GLN A 359 24.87 0.85 -13.17
C GLN A 359 23.92 0.28 -12.11
N LEU A 360 23.17 1.16 -11.44
CA LEU A 360 22.15 0.80 -10.48
C LEU A 360 21.06 -0.07 -11.14
N ARG A 361 20.54 0.39 -12.29
CA ARG A 361 19.51 -0.33 -13.07
C ARG A 361 20.03 -1.70 -13.52
N ASP A 362 21.21 -1.75 -14.14
CA ASP A 362 21.78 -3.00 -14.67
C ASP A 362 22.04 -4.00 -13.54
N THR A 363 22.56 -3.53 -12.41
CA THR A 363 22.79 -4.36 -11.22
C THR A 363 21.46 -4.88 -10.66
N TRP A 364 20.42 -4.02 -10.60
CA TRP A 364 19.10 -4.40 -10.13
C TRP A 364 18.46 -5.44 -11.03
N VAL A 365 18.49 -5.23 -12.35
CA VAL A 365 17.92 -6.17 -13.34
C VAL A 365 18.59 -7.54 -13.20
N THR A 366 19.93 -7.59 -13.11
CA THR A 366 20.68 -8.84 -12.96
C THR A 366 20.27 -9.60 -11.70
N ILE A 367 20.21 -8.92 -10.55
CA ILE A 367 19.83 -9.57 -9.28
C ILE A 367 18.36 -10.00 -9.32
N CYS A 368 17.47 -9.09 -9.73
CA CYS A 368 16.03 -9.33 -9.69
C CYS A 368 15.62 -10.45 -10.67
N SER A 369 16.11 -10.45 -11.91
CA SER A 369 15.76 -11.49 -12.90
C SER A 369 16.29 -12.87 -12.48
N TYR A 370 17.52 -12.94 -11.96
CA TYR A 370 18.09 -14.19 -11.46
C TYR A 370 17.26 -14.76 -10.29
N GLU A 371 16.92 -13.92 -9.29
CA GLU A 371 16.14 -14.36 -8.14
C GLU A 371 14.69 -14.70 -8.52
N ALA A 372 14.06 -13.94 -9.41
CA ALA A 372 12.74 -14.24 -9.96
C ALA A 372 12.72 -15.59 -10.69
N HIS A 373 13.72 -15.85 -11.55
CA HIS A 373 13.85 -17.15 -12.20
C HIS A 373 13.95 -18.31 -11.20
N LYS A 374 14.72 -18.14 -10.12
CA LYS A 374 14.82 -19.15 -9.04
C LYS A 374 13.51 -19.33 -8.29
N ALA A 375 12.81 -18.24 -7.98
CA ALA A 375 11.52 -18.27 -7.30
C ALA A 375 10.45 -19.03 -8.10
N HIS A 376 10.49 -18.93 -9.43
CA HIS A 376 9.57 -19.60 -10.35
C HIS A 376 10.05 -20.95 -10.88
N ALA A 377 11.15 -21.51 -10.39
CA ALA A 377 11.76 -22.75 -10.91
C ALA A 377 10.83 -23.98 -10.90
N ALA A 378 9.81 -24.00 -10.02
CA ALA A 378 8.81 -25.09 -9.96
C ALA A 378 7.84 -25.07 -11.16
N THR A 379 7.65 -23.92 -11.80
CA THR A 379 6.65 -23.71 -12.86
C THR A 379 7.25 -23.21 -14.16
N TYR A 380 8.41 -22.60 -14.14
CA TYR A 380 9.12 -22.13 -15.32
C TYR A 380 10.42 -22.95 -15.55
N PRO A 381 10.75 -23.44 -16.79
CA PRO A 381 10.03 -23.15 -18.05
C PRO A 381 8.87 -24.12 -18.37
N SER A 382 8.57 -25.11 -17.53
CA SER A 382 7.62 -26.20 -17.83
C SER A 382 6.20 -25.71 -18.17
N ARG A 383 5.77 -24.57 -17.58
CA ARG A 383 4.47 -23.92 -17.80
C ARG A 383 4.64 -22.50 -18.35
N ALA A 384 5.67 -22.25 -19.18
CA ALA A 384 6.01 -20.92 -19.68
C ALA A 384 4.88 -20.23 -20.47
N ASN A 385 3.97 -21.01 -21.08
CA ASN A 385 2.81 -20.51 -21.81
C ASN A 385 1.69 -19.94 -20.90
N GLU A 386 1.78 -20.15 -19.61
CA GLU A 386 0.85 -19.60 -18.59
C GLU A 386 1.37 -18.30 -17.96
N TYR A 387 2.46 -17.78 -18.48
CA TYR A 387 3.01 -16.48 -18.11
C TYR A 387 2.74 -15.46 -19.19
N GLY A 388 2.44 -14.22 -18.79
CA GLY A 388 2.34 -13.08 -19.69
C GLY A 388 3.66 -12.83 -20.43
N GLU A 389 3.57 -12.13 -21.54
CA GLU A 389 4.70 -11.97 -22.47
C GLU A 389 5.91 -11.34 -21.78
N TYR A 390 5.72 -10.21 -21.08
CA TYR A 390 6.80 -9.51 -20.41
C TYR A 390 7.45 -10.33 -19.30
N PHE A 391 6.63 -10.92 -18.40
CA PHE A 391 7.20 -11.64 -17.25
C PHE A 391 7.90 -12.93 -17.68
N ARG A 392 7.39 -13.58 -18.72
CA ARG A 392 8.05 -14.74 -19.36
C ARG A 392 9.43 -14.37 -19.92
N GLU A 393 9.54 -13.22 -20.63
CA GLU A 393 10.81 -12.70 -21.14
C GLU A 393 11.77 -12.34 -20.00
N PHE A 394 11.25 -11.76 -18.93
CA PHE A 394 12.02 -11.43 -17.73
C PHE A 394 12.57 -12.69 -17.04
N LEU A 395 11.76 -13.74 -16.88
CA LEU A 395 12.20 -15.03 -16.33
C LEU A 395 13.23 -15.71 -17.24
N HIS A 396 13.06 -15.57 -18.56
CA HIS A 396 14.04 -16.07 -19.52
C HIS A 396 15.38 -15.35 -19.37
N SER A 397 15.40 -14.03 -19.31
CA SER A 397 16.65 -13.28 -19.08
C SER A 397 17.33 -13.68 -17.76
N GLY A 398 16.55 -13.97 -16.71
CA GLY A 398 17.08 -14.48 -15.45
C GLY A 398 17.74 -15.88 -15.57
N SER A 399 17.25 -16.72 -16.48
CA SER A 399 17.86 -18.04 -16.77
C SER A 399 19.22 -17.95 -17.44
N GLU A 400 19.52 -16.84 -18.09
CA GLU A 400 20.80 -16.59 -18.77
C GLU A 400 21.86 -15.98 -17.82
N VAL A 401 21.46 -15.47 -16.66
CA VAL A 401 22.37 -14.93 -15.65
C VAL A 401 23.13 -16.07 -14.96
N SER A 402 24.46 -16.09 -15.08
CA SER A 402 25.28 -17.07 -14.36
C SER A 402 25.41 -16.73 -12.87
N ASP A 403 25.75 -17.74 -12.04
CA ASP A 403 26.08 -17.52 -10.62
C ASP A 403 27.26 -16.54 -10.46
N SER A 404 28.18 -16.50 -11.43
CA SER A 404 29.31 -15.55 -11.46
C SER A 404 28.83 -14.12 -11.64
N ASP A 405 27.87 -13.89 -12.56
CA ASP A 405 27.32 -12.56 -12.86
C ASP A 405 26.44 -12.07 -11.69
N TYR A 406 25.61 -12.94 -11.13
CA TYR A 406 24.85 -12.65 -9.93
C TYR A 406 25.76 -12.25 -8.75
N ASN A 407 26.85 -12.99 -8.51
CA ASN A 407 27.83 -12.66 -7.49
C ASN A 407 28.57 -11.34 -7.78
N ALA A 408 28.85 -11.03 -9.06
CA ALA A 408 29.43 -9.75 -9.46
C ALA A 408 28.46 -8.60 -9.20
N ALA A 409 27.20 -8.74 -9.58
CA ALA A 409 26.13 -7.78 -9.27
C ALA A 409 25.96 -7.58 -7.76
N GLY A 410 26.06 -8.64 -6.95
CA GLY A 410 26.03 -8.55 -5.50
C GLY A 410 27.22 -7.76 -4.90
N ARG A 411 28.41 -7.82 -5.52
CA ARG A 411 29.58 -6.99 -5.13
C ARG A 411 29.32 -5.51 -5.49
N GLU A 412 28.77 -5.27 -6.67
CA GLU A 412 28.44 -3.91 -7.13
C GLU A 412 27.34 -3.29 -6.27
N ARG A 413 26.27 -4.03 -5.95
CA ARG A 413 25.23 -3.61 -4.97
C ARG A 413 25.87 -3.15 -3.65
N ARG A 414 26.80 -3.93 -3.09
CA ARG A 414 27.50 -3.55 -1.84
C ARG A 414 28.36 -2.29 -1.99
N ARG A 415 28.95 -2.07 -3.16
CA ARG A 415 29.71 -0.84 -3.46
C ARG A 415 28.79 0.38 -3.48
N LEU A 416 27.68 0.29 -4.22
CA LEU A 416 26.68 1.36 -4.33
C LEU A 416 26.03 1.67 -2.98
N ASN A 417 25.70 0.62 -2.21
CA ASN A 417 25.13 0.79 -0.87
C ASN A 417 26.04 1.61 0.05
N ARG A 418 27.36 1.34 0.08
CA ARG A 418 28.28 2.11 0.93
C ARG A 418 28.28 3.60 0.58
N ILE A 419 28.17 3.95 -0.70
CA ILE A 419 28.11 5.35 -1.13
C ILE A 419 26.81 5.99 -0.64
N PHE A 420 25.69 5.31 -0.86
CA PHE A 420 24.36 5.76 -0.48
C PHE A 420 24.19 5.89 1.04
N GLU A 421 24.56 4.87 1.80
CA GLU A 421 24.47 4.84 3.25
C GLU A 421 25.36 5.89 3.94
N ASN A 422 26.54 6.20 3.34
CA ASN A 422 27.41 7.26 3.83
C ASN A 422 26.70 8.63 3.81
N GLU A 423 25.94 8.93 2.79
CA GLU A 423 25.18 10.17 2.71
C GLU A 423 23.97 10.16 3.67
N LEU A 424 23.22 9.06 3.72
CA LEU A 424 22.09 8.90 4.64
C LEU A 424 22.49 8.99 6.12
N SER A 425 23.69 8.55 6.49
CA SER A 425 24.17 8.60 7.87
C SER A 425 24.36 10.02 8.44
N LYS A 426 24.38 11.03 7.57
CA LYS A 426 24.55 12.43 7.96
C LYS A 426 23.25 13.09 8.41
N VAL A 427 22.10 12.49 8.09
CA VAL A 427 20.77 13.10 8.19
C VAL A 427 19.73 12.10 8.69
N ASP A 428 18.55 12.58 9.05
CA ASP A 428 17.42 11.75 9.46
C ASP A 428 16.54 11.38 8.25
N ALA A 429 16.57 12.19 7.19
CA ALA A 429 16.02 11.85 5.87
C ALA A 429 16.68 12.66 4.75
N VAL A 430 16.77 12.07 3.56
CA VAL A 430 17.02 12.80 2.30
C VAL A 430 15.68 13.07 1.62
N VAL A 431 15.47 14.31 1.14
CA VAL A 431 14.26 14.70 0.41
C VAL A 431 14.52 14.61 -1.08
N CYS A 432 13.72 13.81 -1.79
CA CYS A 432 13.86 13.63 -3.24
C CYS A 432 12.53 13.26 -3.91
N PRO A 433 12.46 13.21 -5.26
CA PRO A 433 11.29 12.68 -5.97
C PRO A 433 10.99 11.22 -5.63
N SER A 434 9.72 10.82 -5.70
CA SER A 434 9.29 9.44 -5.51
C SER A 434 9.12 8.73 -6.86
N GLY A 435 10.20 8.59 -7.65
CA GLY A 435 10.17 7.85 -8.91
C GLY A 435 9.58 8.58 -10.12
N GLY A 436 9.25 9.88 -10.00
CA GLY A 436 8.75 10.72 -11.09
C GLY A 436 7.39 11.34 -10.83
N VAL A 437 6.60 11.46 -11.88
CA VAL A 437 5.20 11.94 -11.87
C VAL A 437 4.33 10.91 -12.59
N PRO A 438 3.01 10.86 -12.34
CA PRO A 438 2.11 10.09 -13.17
C PRO A 438 2.20 10.55 -14.63
N PHE A 439 2.23 9.61 -15.57
CA PHE A 439 2.36 9.86 -17.00
C PHE A 439 1.29 9.09 -17.75
N GLU A 440 0.97 9.53 -18.97
CA GLU A 440 0.02 8.82 -19.84
C GLU A 440 0.61 7.51 -20.34
N ILE A 441 -0.22 6.47 -20.37
CA ILE A 441 0.10 5.16 -20.89
C ILE A 441 -0.94 4.73 -21.93
N ALA A 442 -0.48 4.13 -23.02
CA ALA A 442 -1.41 3.61 -24.03
C ALA A 442 -2.22 2.44 -23.44
N PRO A 443 -3.53 2.41 -23.66
CA PRO A 443 -4.40 1.33 -23.18
C PRO A 443 -3.86 -0.05 -23.59
N GLY A 444 -3.76 -0.96 -22.63
CA GLY A 444 -3.29 -2.32 -22.86
C GLY A 444 -1.78 -2.49 -23.15
N ALA A 445 -0.99 -1.41 -23.15
CA ALA A 445 0.47 -1.51 -23.37
C ALA A 445 1.16 -2.45 -22.36
N GLN A 446 0.64 -2.52 -21.15
CA GLN A 446 1.19 -3.38 -20.08
C GLN A 446 0.87 -4.89 -20.25
N TYR A 447 0.12 -5.28 -21.28
CA TYR A 447 -0.08 -6.69 -21.65
C TYR A 447 0.96 -7.23 -22.66
N GLY A 448 1.80 -6.35 -23.24
CA GLY A 448 2.82 -6.75 -24.22
C GLY A 448 4.14 -7.15 -23.57
N GLY A 449 5.07 -7.56 -24.41
CA GLY A 449 6.45 -7.91 -24.00
C GLY A 449 7.35 -6.70 -23.73
N MET A 450 8.64 -6.93 -23.66
CA MET A 450 9.66 -5.93 -23.29
C MET A 450 9.58 -4.66 -24.16
N ASP A 451 9.35 -4.80 -25.45
CA ASP A 451 9.29 -3.65 -26.37
C ASP A 451 8.09 -2.75 -26.06
N ALA A 452 6.94 -3.33 -25.73
CA ALA A 452 5.72 -2.57 -25.40
C ALA A 452 5.82 -1.87 -24.03
N ILE A 453 6.55 -2.47 -23.09
CA ILE A 453 6.75 -1.95 -21.72
C ILE A 453 7.91 -0.96 -21.64
N SER A 454 8.83 -0.95 -22.59
CA SER A 454 10.01 -0.07 -22.60
C SER A 454 9.68 1.42 -22.39
N PRO A 455 8.60 2.02 -22.99
CA PRO A 455 8.21 3.39 -22.68
C PRO A 455 7.84 3.62 -21.22
N VAL A 456 7.16 2.64 -20.59
CA VAL A 456 6.79 2.69 -19.15
C VAL A 456 8.07 2.71 -18.29
N LEU A 457 9.00 1.79 -18.56
CA LEU A 457 10.29 1.73 -17.85
C LEU A 457 11.12 3.01 -18.01
N SER A 458 11.07 3.62 -19.19
CA SER A 458 11.81 4.85 -19.51
C SER A 458 11.26 6.09 -18.81
N SER A 459 9.96 6.08 -18.45
CA SER A 459 9.30 7.18 -17.74
C SER A 459 9.50 7.12 -16.23
N MET A 460 10.02 6.03 -15.68
CA MET A 460 10.33 5.90 -14.25
C MET A 460 11.77 6.38 -13.96
N LEU A 461 11.96 6.91 -12.75
CA LEU A 461 13.27 7.38 -12.27
C LEU A 461 13.90 6.38 -11.29
N PRO A 462 14.59 5.34 -11.78
CA PRO A 462 15.10 4.24 -10.94
C PRO A 462 16.12 4.69 -9.90
N HIS A 463 16.88 5.76 -10.15
CA HIS A 463 17.84 6.33 -9.20
C HIS A 463 17.17 6.90 -7.95
N ASN A 464 15.87 7.20 -8.00
CA ASN A 464 15.10 7.66 -6.84
C ASN A 464 14.45 6.51 -6.05
N SER A 465 14.31 5.32 -6.64
CA SER A 465 13.63 4.19 -5.98
C SER A 465 14.58 3.06 -5.61
N MET A 466 15.35 2.50 -6.54
CA MET A 466 16.17 1.31 -6.35
C MET A 466 17.25 1.39 -5.25
N PRO A 467 17.90 2.56 -4.96
CA PRO A 467 18.92 2.61 -3.90
C PRO A 467 18.42 2.18 -2.53
N ALA A 468 17.18 2.54 -2.19
CA ALA A 468 16.58 2.19 -0.90
C ALA A 468 16.25 0.69 -0.79
N ASP A 469 16.01 -0.02 -1.92
CA ASP A 469 15.86 -1.48 -1.93
C ASP A 469 17.22 -2.17 -1.81
N PHE A 470 18.23 -1.63 -2.48
CA PHE A 470 19.58 -2.15 -2.40
C PHE A 470 20.16 -2.08 -0.98
N ALA A 471 20.03 -0.92 -0.35
CA ALA A 471 20.51 -0.70 1.01
C ALA A 471 19.57 -1.25 2.08
N GLY A 472 18.33 -1.55 1.72
CA GLY A 472 17.30 -1.98 2.66
C GLY A 472 16.94 -0.88 3.67
N THR A 473 17.01 0.40 3.27
CA THR A 473 16.69 1.56 4.13
C THR A 473 15.22 1.94 4.00
N PRO A 474 14.60 2.53 5.05
CA PRO A 474 13.18 2.89 5.00
C PRO A 474 12.95 4.13 4.15
N THR A 475 11.77 4.21 3.54
CA THR A 475 11.31 5.40 2.81
C THR A 475 9.84 5.68 3.07
N LEU A 476 9.47 6.95 2.99
CA LEU A 476 8.09 7.41 3.05
C LEU A 476 7.80 8.29 1.83
N THR A 477 6.88 7.86 0.99
CA THR A 477 6.32 8.65 -0.11
C THR A 477 5.05 9.33 0.37
N LEU A 478 4.85 10.60 0.05
CA LEU A 478 3.64 11.35 0.41
C LEU A 478 3.34 12.44 -0.62
N PRO A 479 2.07 12.88 -0.76
CA PRO A 479 1.71 13.98 -1.67
C PRO A 479 2.40 15.28 -1.30
N CYS A 480 2.78 16.08 -2.31
CA CYS A 480 3.41 17.39 -2.10
C CYS A 480 2.82 18.51 -2.97
N GLY A 481 1.77 18.24 -3.69
CA GLY A 481 1.08 19.19 -4.54
C GLY A 481 0.35 18.53 -5.69
N PHE A 482 -0.09 19.34 -6.63
CA PHE A 482 -0.79 18.89 -7.84
C PHE A 482 -0.32 19.71 -9.02
N SER A 483 -0.32 19.11 -10.21
CA SER A 483 -0.12 19.87 -11.47
C SER A 483 -1.33 20.75 -11.77
N ASP A 484 -1.21 21.61 -12.80
CA ASP A 484 -2.31 22.45 -13.26
C ASP A 484 -3.51 21.63 -13.77
N GLU A 485 -3.26 20.39 -14.24
CA GLU A 485 -4.27 19.42 -14.67
C GLU A 485 -4.87 18.62 -13.47
N GLY A 486 -4.41 18.86 -12.25
CA GLY A 486 -4.91 18.20 -11.05
C GLY A 486 -4.28 16.82 -10.78
N VAL A 487 -3.18 16.48 -11.46
CA VAL A 487 -2.44 15.22 -11.24
C VAL A 487 -1.55 15.38 -10.00
N PRO A 488 -1.52 14.40 -9.07
CA PRO A 488 -0.74 14.51 -7.85
C PRO A 488 0.78 14.52 -8.09
N TYR A 489 1.48 15.38 -7.36
CA TYR A 489 2.93 15.33 -7.16
C TYR A 489 3.25 14.70 -5.81
N SER A 490 4.33 13.92 -5.75
CA SER A 490 4.75 13.26 -4.52
C SER A 490 6.25 13.44 -4.25
N VAL A 491 6.57 13.60 -2.98
CA VAL A 491 7.91 13.63 -2.44
C VAL A 491 8.23 12.32 -1.74
N GLN A 492 9.50 11.95 -1.69
CA GLN A 492 10.02 10.83 -0.92
C GLN A 492 10.98 11.33 0.17
N LEU A 493 10.82 10.80 1.37
CA LEU A 493 11.75 10.91 2.48
C LEU A 493 12.50 9.58 2.61
N MET A 494 13.80 9.57 2.28
CA MET A 494 14.67 8.38 2.42
C MET A 494 15.40 8.46 3.76
N GLY A 495 15.13 7.55 4.68
CA GLY A 495 15.80 7.49 5.99
C GLY A 495 17.04 6.60 6.00
N PRO A 496 17.93 6.75 6.99
CA PRO A 496 18.96 5.77 7.28
C PRO A 496 18.33 4.44 7.72
N ARG A 497 19.11 3.36 7.73
CA ARG A 497 18.63 2.05 8.19
C ARG A 497 18.04 2.17 9.61
N LEU A 498 16.85 1.60 9.83
CA LEU A 498 16.04 1.70 11.06
C LEU A 498 15.54 3.13 11.38
N GLY A 499 15.52 4.01 10.39
CA GLY A 499 15.08 5.40 10.51
C GLY A 499 13.58 5.64 10.32
N GLU A 500 12.73 4.63 10.49
CA GLU A 500 11.28 4.74 10.29
C GLU A 500 10.65 5.85 11.13
N GLU A 501 11.09 6.03 12.39
CA GLU A 501 10.59 7.10 13.26
C GLU A 501 10.88 8.48 12.67
N GLY A 502 12.12 8.71 12.23
CA GLY A 502 12.55 10.01 11.69
C GLY A 502 11.75 10.42 10.45
N ILE A 503 11.60 9.51 9.47
CA ILE A 503 10.85 9.81 8.25
C ILE A 503 9.35 10.00 8.53
N CYS A 504 8.76 9.24 9.47
CA CYS A 504 7.37 9.42 9.86
C CYS A 504 7.15 10.75 10.61
N ARG A 505 8.05 11.16 11.49
CA ARG A 505 7.96 12.45 12.20
C ARG A 505 8.05 13.62 11.20
N LEU A 506 9.00 13.59 10.27
CA LEU A 506 9.13 14.60 9.22
C LEU A 506 7.88 14.63 8.32
N GLY A 507 7.42 13.46 7.85
CA GLY A 507 6.24 13.37 7.01
C GLY A 507 4.98 13.85 7.72
N TYR A 508 4.78 13.48 8.99
CA TYR A 508 3.64 13.91 9.79
C TYR A 508 3.64 15.43 10.04
N ALA A 509 4.79 16.00 10.40
CA ALA A 509 4.91 17.44 10.62
C ALA A 509 4.60 18.23 9.33
N TYR A 510 5.08 17.76 8.17
CA TYR A 510 4.74 18.34 6.88
C TYR A 510 3.23 18.18 6.57
N GLU A 511 2.66 16.99 6.77
CA GLU A 511 1.24 16.71 6.55
C GLU A 511 0.33 17.68 7.32
N GLN A 512 0.68 18.09 8.54
CA GLN A 512 -0.09 19.05 9.33
C GLN A 512 -0.11 20.46 8.73
N THR A 513 0.75 20.76 7.76
CA THR A 513 0.81 22.05 7.06
C THR A 513 0.04 22.06 5.74
N MET A 514 -0.51 20.91 5.33
CA MET A 514 -1.11 20.66 4.03
C MET A 514 -2.58 20.26 4.16
N ASP A 515 -3.29 20.31 3.03
CA ASP A 515 -4.71 19.97 2.94
C ASP A 515 -5.02 18.88 1.89
N TRP A 516 -4.00 18.14 1.42
CA TRP A 516 -4.21 17.12 0.37
C TRP A 516 -5.25 16.06 0.76
N GLN A 517 -5.41 15.80 2.07
CA GLN A 517 -6.41 14.86 2.59
C GLN A 517 -7.86 15.27 2.27
N THR A 518 -8.08 16.50 1.85
CA THR A 518 -9.40 17.01 1.41
C THR A 518 -9.59 16.90 -0.11
N ARG A 519 -8.55 16.49 -0.85
CA ARG A 519 -8.58 16.34 -2.30
C ARG A 519 -8.61 14.87 -2.65
N HIS A 520 -9.71 14.46 -3.26
CA HIS A 520 -9.96 13.08 -3.66
C HIS A 520 -10.22 12.99 -5.15
N PRO A 521 -9.91 11.86 -5.79
CA PRO A 521 -10.31 11.64 -7.19
C PRO A 521 -11.83 11.65 -7.32
N ALA A 522 -12.32 12.11 -8.46
CA ALA A 522 -13.76 12.21 -8.77
C ALA A 522 -14.28 10.88 -9.32
N VAL A 523 -14.45 9.86 -8.47
CA VAL A 523 -14.92 8.52 -8.80
C VAL A 523 -16.07 8.07 -7.91
#